data_f086ef7d3716072156ecbd66b4816575
#
_entry.id   f086ef7d3716072156ecbd66b4816575
#
_cell.length_a   1.000
_cell.length_b   1.000
_cell.length_c   1.000
_cell.angle_alpha   90.00
_cell.angle_beta   90.00
_cell.angle_gamma   90.00
#
_symmetry.space_group_name_H-M   'P 1'
#
loop_
_entity.id
_entity.type
_entity.pdbx_description
1 polymer ?
#
loop_
_entity_poly.entity_id
_entity_poly.type
_entity_poly.pdbx_seq_one_letter_code
_entity_poly.pdbx_strand_id
1 'polypeptide(L)'
;MSEADGTIEFLTWLKSQIPLVNHMGVKPLDWDGKCLRMSAALAPNVNDKGTGFGGSLATLSTLCGWSAVNLYLRAQGRNDDVVIRESKLEYFLPVTSDFTAECQLPNVEVLAVFDQKMQAKGRARMDLVIEIKQKDKVAMRLSGSYVAMEKQS
;
A
#
# COMPACT_ATOMS: atom_id res chain seq x y z
N MET A 1 -22.32 -1.95 -0.09
CA MET A 1 -21.35 -0.91 -0.51
C MET A 1 -20.49 -1.46 -1.63
N SER A 2 -20.31 -0.72 -2.70
CA SER A 2 -19.44 -1.14 -3.80
C SER A 2 -17.97 -1.01 -3.41
N GLU A 3 -17.07 -1.67 -4.13
CA GLU A 3 -15.62 -1.53 -3.91
C GLU A 3 -15.17 -0.08 -4.10
N ALA A 4 -15.75 0.63 -5.06
CA ALA A 4 -15.46 2.05 -5.31
C ALA A 4 -15.82 2.91 -4.08
N ASP A 5 -16.98 2.69 -3.48
CA ASP A 5 -17.40 3.43 -2.28
C ASP A 5 -16.48 3.12 -1.10
N GLY A 6 -16.09 1.86 -0.95
CA GLY A 6 -15.14 1.43 0.08
C GLY A 6 -13.77 2.07 -0.07
N THR A 7 -13.29 2.26 -1.30
CA THR A 7 -11.99 2.91 -1.54
C THR A 7 -12.05 4.41 -1.28
N ILE A 8 -13.17 5.07 -1.59
CA ILE A 8 -13.35 6.50 -1.29
C ILE A 8 -13.32 6.72 0.21
N GLU A 9 -14.09 5.93 0.97
CA GLU A 9 -14.10 5.98 2.44
C GLU A 9 -12.71 5.71 3.01
N PHE A 10 -12.05 4.69 2.50
CA PHE A 10 -10.71 4.31 2.97
C PHE A 10 -9.72 5.44 2.76
N LEU A 11 -9.68 6.05 1.59
CA LEU A 11 -8.76 7.16 1.30
C LEU A 11 -9.04 8.37 2.20
N THR A 12 -10.31 8.68 2.45
CA THR A 12 -10.69 9.74 3.37
C THR A 12 -10.18 9.45 4.78
N TRP A 13 -10.36 8.22 5.25
CA TRP A 13 -9.86 7.77 6.54
C TRP A 13 -8.33 7.84 6.59
N LEU A 14 -7.65 7.35 5.55
CA LEU A 14 -6.19 7.37 5.45
C LEU A 14 -5.64 8.79 5.60
N LYS A 15 -6.23 9.74 4.90
CA LYS A 15 -5.84 11.16 4.96
C LYS A 15 -6.04 11.75 6.35
N SER A 16 -7.06 11.30 7.08
CA SER A 16 -7.32 11.76 8.44
C SER A 16 -6.34 11.16 9.46
N GLN A 17 -5.86 9.94 9.21
CA GLN A 17 -4.97 9.23 10.14
C GLN A 17 -3.50 9.52 9.88
N ILE A 18 -3.13 9.72 8.62
CA ILE A 18 -1.74 9.99 8.22
C ILE A 18 -1.72 11.32 7.48
N PRO A 19 -1.51 12.45 8.21
CA PRO A 19 -1.58 13.79 7.60
C PRO A 19 -0.64 14.00 6.42
N LEU A 20 0.50 13.33 6.38
CA LEU A 20 1.46 13.42 5.27
C LEU A 20 0.80 13.11 3.92
N VAL A 21 -0.15 12.19 3.90
CA VAL A 21 -0.85 11.78 2.66
C VAL A 21 -1.50 12.98 1.96
N ASN A 22 -1.98 13.97 2.75
CA ASN A 22 -2.60 15.19 2.20
C ASN A 22 -1.62 16.06 1.41
N HIS A 23 -0.32 15.85 1.56
CA HIS A 23 0.73 16.67 0.94
C HIS A 23 1.43 15.95 -0.21
N MET A 24 1.02 14.72 -0.53
CA MET A 24 1.67 13.89 -1.54
C MET A 24 0.94 13.85 -2.88
N GLY A 25 -0.21 14.52 -2.99
CA GLY A 25 -0.97 14.50 -4.23
C GLY A 25 -1.49 13.10 -4.59
N VAL A 26 -1.91 12.34 -3.58
CA VAL A 26 -2.45 10.99 -3.78
C VAL A 26 -3.81 11.09 -4.46
N LYS A 27 -3.97 10.33 -5.55
CA LYS A 27 -5.18 10.29 -6.37
C LYS A 27 -6.17 9.24 -5.82
N PRO A 28 -7.43 9.21 -6.31
CA PRO A 28 -8.35 8.15 -5.94
C PRO A 28 -7.75 6.77 -6.16
N LEU A 29 -8.03 5.85 -5.24
CA LEU A 29 -7.45 4.49 -5.26
C LEU A 29 -8.12 3.62 -6.31
N ASP A 30 -7.36 2.70 -6.89
CA ASP A 30 -7.85 1.67 -7.81
C ASP A 30 -7.66 0.31 -7.13
N TRP A 31 -8.76 -0.32 -6.72
CA TRP A 31 -8.77 -1.57 -5.97
C TRP A 31 -9.84 -2.51 -6.52
N ASP A 32 -9.44 -3.71 -6.89
CA ASP A 32 -10.35 -4.73 -7.43
C ASP A 32 -10.57 -5.93 -6.50
N GLY A 33 -10.13 -5.81 -5.25
CA GLY A 33 -10.19 -6.90 -4.27
C GLY A 33 -8.94 -7.77 -4.23
N LYS A 34 -8.04 -7.63 -5.20
CA LYS A 34 -6.80 -8.43 -5.31
C LYS A 34 -5.56 -7.58 -5.54
N CYS A 35 -5.71 -6.50 -6.26
CA CYS A 35 -4.60 -5.61 -6.62
C CYS A 35 -4.97 -4.18 -6.26
N LEU A 36 -4.06 -3.49 -5.57
CA LEU A 36 -4.20 -2.07 -5.26
C LEU A 36 -3.20 -1.27 -6.08
N ARG A 37 -3.71 -0.22 -6.74
CA ARG A 37 -2.88 0.80 -7.38
C ARG A 37 -3.10 2.11 -6.66
N MET A 38 -2.02 2.68 -6.18
CA MET A 38 -2.03 3.97 -5.48
C MET A 38 -1.13 4.93 -6.25
N SER A 39 -1.74 5.98 -6.79
CA SER A 39 -1.05 6.95 -7.64
C SER A 39 -0.83 8.28 -6.93
N ALA A 40 0.23 8.97 -7.29
CA ALA A 40 0.54 10.30 -6.78
C ALA A 40 1.11 11.18 -7.90
N ALA A 41 0.86 12.48 -7.77
CA ALA A 41 1.42 13.47 -8.69
C ALA A 41 2.92 13.62 -8.46
N LEU A 42 3.68 13.82 -9.54
CA LEU A 42 5.12 14.06 -9.43
C LEU A 42 5.43 15.37 -8.74
N ALA A 43 4.70 16.44 -9.07
CA ALA A 43 5.02 17.81 -8.62
C ALA A 43 5.29 17.95 -7.11
N PRO A 44 4.46 17.46 -6.19
CA PRO A 44 4.76 17.59 -4.76
C PRO A 44 5.82 16.60 -4.26
N ASN A 45 6.30 15.69 -5.11
CA ASN A 45 7.18 14.58 -4.73
C ASN A 45 8.53 14.61 -5.46
N VAL A 46 8.93 15.77 -5.96
CA VAL A 46 10.19 15.91 -6.71
C VAL A 46 11.38 16.07 -5.77
N ASN A 47 12.54 15.64 -6.27
CA ASN A 47 13.82 15.88 -5.64
C ASN A 47 14.51 17.11 -6.28
N ASP A 48 15.77 17.31 -5.95
CA ASP A 48 16.60 18.42 -6.47
C ASP A 48 16.85 18.35 -7.98
N LYS A 49 16.56 17.22 -8.63
CA LYS A 49 16.77 16.99 -10.07
C LYS A 49 15.47 17.01 -10.87
N GLY A 50 14.33 17.27 -10.22
CA GLY A 50 13.01 17.25 -10.86
C GLY A 50 12.46 15.86 -11.13
N THR A 51 13.07 14.82 -10.56
CA THR A 51 12.55 13.43 -10.62
C THR A 51 11.94 13.04 -9.28
N GLY A 52 11.30 11.88 -9.23
CA GLY A 52 10.66 11.41 -8.00
C GLY A 52 11.66 11.26 -6.86
N PHE A 53 11.39 11.94 -5.74
CA PHE A 53 12.20 11.82 -4.53
C PHE A 53 12.09 10.40 -3.96
N GLY A 54 13.24 9.77 -3.71
CA GLY A 54 13.28 8.39 -3.20
C GLY A 54 12.46 8.19 -1.93
N GLY A 55 12.45 9.17 -1.04
CA GLY A 55 11.64 9.14 0.17
C GLY A 55 10.13 9.12 -0.12
N SER A 56 9.69 9.86 -1.15
CA SER A 56 8.28 9.86 -1.58
C SER A 56 7.90 8.53 -2.21
N LEU A 57 8.77 7.96 -3.03
CA LEU A 57 8.54 6.65 -3.65
C LEU A 57 8.43 5.56 -2.58
N ALA A 58 9.31 5.60 -1.60
CA ALA A 58 9.29 4.68 -0.46
C ALA A 58 8.01 4.83 0.36
N THR A 59 7.59 6.06 0.63
CA THR A 59 6.37 6.34 1.41
C THR A 59 5.13 5.83 0.68
N LEU A 60 4.99 6.15 -0.60
CA LEU A 60 3.83 5.69 -1.38
C LEU A 60 3.78 4.17 -1.45
N SER A 61 4.93 3.52 -1.65
CA SER A 61 5.01 2.06 -1.71
C SER A 61 4.67 1.41 -0.37
N THR A 62 5.17 1.96 0.73
CA THR A 62 4.84 1.52 2.09
C THR A 62 3.34 1.63 2.34
N LEU A 63 2.75 2.78 1.99
CA LEU A 63 1.32 3.04 2.14
C LEU A 63 0.49 2.10 1.26
N CYS A 64 0.96 1.81 0.05
CA CYS A 64 0.26 0.92 -0.87
C CYS A 64 0.11 -0.49 -0.28
N GLY A 65 1.20 -1.07 0.21
CA GLY A 65 1.16 -2.38 0.85
C GLY A 65 0.33 -2.37 2.13
N TRP A 66 0.52 -1.37 2.97
CA TRP A 66 -0.25 -1.18 4.20
C TRP A 66 -1.76 -1.07 3.90
N SER A 67 -2.11 -0.29 2.88
CA SER A 67 -3.51 -0.10 2.47
C SER A 67 -4.12 -1.38 1.90
N ALA A 68 -3.35 -2.14 1.11
CA ALA A 68 -3.82 -3.42 0.56
C ALA A 68 -4.19 -4.41 1.67
N VAL A 69 -3.36 -4.52 2.71
CA VAL A 69 -3.66 -5.38 3.86
C VAL A 69 -4.92 -4.89 4.58
N ASN A 70 -5.03 -3.57 4.82
CA ASN A 70 -6.20 -2.99 5.47
C ASN A 70 -7.48 -3.25 4.68
N LEU A 71 -7.45 -3.02 3.37
CA LEU A 71 -8.62 -3.23 2.50
C LEU A 71 -9.03 -4.71 2.48
N TYR A 72 -8.05 -5.60 2.44
CA TYR A 72 -8.31 -7.05 2.51
C TYR A 72 -9.05 -7.43 3.82
N LEU A 73 -8.55 -6.92 4.94
CA LEU A 73 -9.16 -7.20 6.25
C LEU A 73 -10.56 -6.57 6.38
N ARG A 74 -10.71 -5.33 5.93
CA ARG A 74 -12.00 -4.62 5.98
C ARG A 74 -13.08 -5.31 5.15
N ALA A 75 -12.70 -5.89 4.01
CA ALA A 75 -13.63 -6.66 3.18
C ALA A 75 -14.20 -7.88 3.92
N GLN A 76 -13.52 -8.34 4.96
CA GLN A 76 -13.97 -9.44 5.82
C GLN A 76 -14.69 -8.94 7.08
N GLY A 77 -14.98 -7.65 7.16
CA GLY A 77 -15.60 -7.05 8.34
C GLY A 77 -14.64 -6.87 9.52
N ARG A 78 -13.34 -6.96 9.29
CA ARG A 78 -12.32 -6.83 10.34
C ARG A 78 -11.77 -5.39 10.40
N ASN A 79 -11.35 -4.99 11.58
CA ASN A 79 -10.75 -3.68 11.83
C ASN A 79 -9.52 -3.87 12.72
N ASP A 80 -8.50 -4.50 12.15
CA ASP A 80 -7.25 -4.79 12.84
C ASP A 80 -6.25 -3.65 12.68
N ASP A 81 -5.24 -3.62 13.55
CA ASP A 81 -4.09 -2.76 13.37
C ASP A 81 -3.13 -3.41 12.39
N VAL A 82 -2.55 -2.61 11.49
CA VAL A 82 -1.56 -3.07 10.52
C VAL A 82 -0.32 -2.22 10.64
N VAL A 83 0.84 -2.86 10.76
CA VAL A 83 2.13 -2.18 10.81
C VAL A 83 3.09 -2.81 9.80
N ILE A 84 4.02 -2.01 9.30
CA ILE A 84 5.14 -2.57 8.54
C ILE A 84 6.25 -2.90 9.53
N ARG A 85 6.80 -4.10 9.42
CA ARG A 85 7.84 -4.58 10.33
C ARG A 85 9.22 -4.47 9.71
N GLU A 86 9.31 -4.72 8.40
CA GLU A 86 10.57 -4.80 7.70
C GLU A 86 10.35 -4.50 6.23
N SER A 87 11.29 -3.80 5.60
CA SER A 87 11.23 -3.57 4.15
C SER A 87 12.62 -3.46 3.56
N LYS A 88 12.72 -3.93 2.31
CA LYS A 88 13.89 -3.73 1.45
C LYS A 88 13.47 -2.84 0.30
N LEU A 89 14.22 -1.78 0.06
CA LEU A 89 13.96 -0.81 -1.00
C LEU A 89 15.04 -0.92 -2.07
N GLU A 90 14.63 -1.00 -3.34
CA GLU A 90 15.53 -1.04 -4.48
C GLU A 90 15.10 0.02 -5.48
N TYR A 91 16.04 0.87 -5.89
CA TYR A 91 15.80 1.98 -6.81
C TYR A 91 16.56 1.70 -8.10
N PHE A 92 15.84 1.57 -9.22
CA PHE A 92 16.44 1.15 -10.50
C PHE A 92 16.47 2.26 -11.53
N LEU A 93 15.42 3.08 -11.61
CA LEU A 93 15.25 4.11 -12.65
C LEU A 93 14.68 5.38 -12.03
N PRO A 94 15.04 6.56 -12.58
CA PRO A 94 14.39 7.81 -12.14
C PRO A 94 12.91 7.82 -12.55
N VAL A 95 12.06 8.36 -11.68
CA VAL A 95 10.64 8.56 -11.95
C VAL A 95 10.45 9.97 -12.47
N THR A 96 9.97 10.11 -13.71
CA THR A 96 9.92 11.38 -14.44
C THR A 96 8.52 11.87 -14.74
N SER A 97 7.50 11.19 -14.24
CA SER A 97 6.08 11.55 -14.45
C SER A 97 5.30 11.21 -13.19
N ASP A 98 4.01 11.54 -13.17
CA ASP A 98 3.11 11.04 -12.13
C ASP A 98 3.27 9.51 -12.06
N PHE A 99 3.19 8.96 -10.87
CA PHE A 99 3.59 7.57 -10.66
C PHE A 99 2.57 6.77 -9.86
N THR A 100 2.61 5.47 -10.06
CA THR A 100 1.68 4.53 -9.43
C THR A 100 2.45 3.41 -8.76
N ALA A 101 2.17 3.20 -7.47
CA ALA A 101 2.61 2.02 -6.75
C ALA A 101 1.56 0.92 -6.92
N GLU A 102 1.99 -0.27 -7.23
CA GLU A 102 1.10 -1.42 -7.47
C GLU A 102 1.45 -2.54 -6.51
N CYS A 103 0.42 -3.08 -5.85
CA CYS A 103 0.54 -4.18 -4.90
C CYS A 103 -0.48 -5.25 -5.22
N GLN A 104 0.00 -6.44 -5.60
CA GLN A 104 -0.82 -7.62 -5.79
C GLN A 104 -0.87 -8.40 -4.47
N LEU A 105 -2.07 -8.75 -4.01
CA LEU A 105 -2.18 -9.64 -2.84
C LEU A 105 -1.60 -11.02 -3.16
N PRO A 106 -1.15 -11.77 -2.14
CA PRO A 106 -0.68 -13.15 -2.32
C PRO A 106 -1.78 -14.05 -2.90
N ASN A 107 -1.38 -15.24 -3.33
CA ASN A 107 -2.33 -16.23 -3.86
C ASN A 107 -3.27 -16.74 -2.76
N VAL A 108 -4.28 -17.49 -3.19
CA VAL A 108 -5.35 -17.99 -2.32
C VAL A 108 -4.82 -18.84 -1.16
N GLU A 109 -3.81 -19.66 -1.42
CA GLU A 109 -3.21 -20.53 -0.41
C GLU A 109 -2.52 -19.73 0.69
N VAL A 110 -1.76 -18.71 0.31
CA VAL A 110 -1.07 -17.83 1.27
C VAL A 110 -2.08 -17.02 2.08
N LEU A 111 -3.13 -16.50 1.42
CA LEU A 111 -4.19 -15.76 2.11
C LEU A 111 -4.96 -16.65 3.08
N ALA A 112 -5.21 -17.92 2.72
CA ALA A 112 -5.89 -18.87 3.62
C ALA A 112 -5.09 -19.10 4.91
N VAL A 113 -3.77 -19.23 4.80
CA VAL A 113 -2.88 -19.38 5.97
C VAL A 113 -2.91 -18.11 6.83
N PHE A 114 -2.87 -16.95 6.19
CA PHE A 114 -2.97 -15.65 6.88
C PHE A 114 -4.29 -15.55 7.65
N ASP A 115 -5.42 -15.86 7.01
CA ASP A 115 -6.75 -15.81 7.63
C ASP A 115 -6.85 -16.77 8.81
N GLN A 116 -6.31 -17.97 8.67
CA GLN A 116 -6.32 -18.98 9.71
C GLN A 116 -5.55 -18.50 10.96
N LYS A 117 -4.39 -17.88 10.76
CA LYS A 117 -3.61 -17.31 11.86
C LYS A 117 -4.33 -16.14 12.53
N MET A 118 -5.00 -15.29 11.76
CA MET A 118 -5.80 -14.19 12.32
C MET A 118 -6.91 -14.75 13.20
N GLN A 119 -7.61 -15.78 12.76
CA GLN A 119 -8.68 -16.40 13.55
C GLN A 119 -8.14 -17.10 14.79
N ALA A 120 -7.03 -17.81 14.68
CA ALA A 120 -6.49 -18.61 15.77
C ALA A 120 -5.73 -17.77 16.81
N LYS A 121 -4.99 -16.75 16.38
CA LYS A 121 -4.06 -16.01 17.25
C LYS A 121 -4.32 -14.51 17.29
N GLY A 122 -5.21 -14.00 16.44
CA GLY A 122 -5.44 -12.55 16.31
C GLY A 122 -4.24 -11.80 15.76
N ARG A 123 -3.31 -12.48 15.10
CA ARG A 123 -2.09 -11.91 14.57
C ARG A 123 -1.56 -12.74 13.40
N ALA A 124 -1.16 -12.07 12.32
CA ALA A 124 -0.56 -12.74 11.17
C ALA A 124 0.32 -11.79 10.37
N ARG A 125 1.27 -12.36 9.66
CA ARG A 125 2.20 -11.64 8.79
C ARG A 125 1.83 -11.84 7.33
N MET A 126 1.95 -10.79 6.54
CA MET A 126 1.78 -10.84 5.10
C MET A 126 2.99 -10.18 4.42
N ASP A 127 3.69 -10.95 3.59
CA ASP A 127 4.81 -10.44 2.81
C ASP A 127 4.28 -9.97 1.46
N LEU A 128 4.65 -8.76 1.06
CA LEU A 128 4.18 -8.13 -0.17
C LEU A 128 5.34 -7.53 -0.95
N VAL A 129 5.17 -7.48 -2.27
CA VAL A 129 6.07 -6.77 -3.17
C VAL A 129 5.27 -5.65 -3.83
N ILE A 130 5.77 -4.43 -3.71
CA ILE A 130 5.17 -3.24 -4.30
C ILE A 130 6.14 -2.67 -5.32
N GLU A 131 5.64 -2.35 -6.51
CA GLU A 131 6.47 -1.81 -7.58
C GLU A 131 5.91 -0.51 -8.13
N ILE A 132 6.82 0.40 -8.46
CA ILE A 132 6.53 1.62 -9.24
C ILE A 132 7.23 1.43 -10.58
N LYS A 133 6.48 1.56 -11.68
CA LYS A 133 7.00 1.35 -13.03
C LYS A 133 7.08 2.65 -13.81
N GLN A 134 8.07 2.73 -14.70
CA GLN A 134 8.20 3.76 -15.72
C GLN A 134 8.26 3.07 -17.07
N LYS A 135 7.25 3.32 -17.93
CA LYS A 135 7.20 2.73 -19.28
C LYS A 135 7.43 1.21 -19.26
N ASP A 136 6.68 0.51 -18.43
CA ASP A 136 6.71 -0.96 -18.24
C ASP A 136 7.99 -1.52 -17.61
N LYS A 137 8.91 -0.65 -17.19
CA LYS A 137 10.12 -1.07 -16.46
C LYS A 137 9.97 -0.72 -14.99
N VAL A 138 10.46 -1.60 -14.12
CA VAL A 138 10.44 -1.34 -12.68
C VAL A 138 11.41 -0.21 -12.36
N ALA A 139 10.90 0.90 -11.84
CA ALA A 139 11.70 2.02 -11.39
C ALA A 139 12.11 1.86 -9.92
N MET A 140 11.21 1.28 -9.11
CA MET A 140 11.43 1.09 -7.69
C MET A 140 10.66 -0.14 -7.21
N ARG A 141 11.26 -0.89 -6.28
CA ARG A 141 10.60 -2.05 -5.65
C ARG A 141 10.76 -1.99 -4.15
N LEU A 142 9.65 -2.21 -3.44
CA LEU A 142 9.65 -2.44 -2.01
C LEU A 142 9.23 -3.88 -1.75
N SER A 143 10.07 -4.64 -1.04
CA SER A 143 9.72 -5.96 -0.53
C SER A 143 9.51 -5.81 0.96
N GLY A 144 8.27 -5.96 1.42
CA GLY A 144 7.90 -5.63 2.79
C GLY A 144 7.18 -6.74 3.52
N SER A 145 7.34 -6.73 4.83
CA SER A 145 6.64 -7.63 5.74
C SER A 145 5.70 -6.80 6.59
N TYR A 146 4.40 -7.04 6.46
CA TYR A 146 3.35 -6.36 7.22
C TYR A 146 2.78 -7.31 8.25
N VAL A 147 2.44 -6.78 9.41
CA VAL A 147 1.82 -7.56 10.48
C VAL A 147 0.47 -6.94 10.81
N ALA A 148 -0.58 -7.79 10.73
CA ALA A 148 -1.91 -7.44 11.20
C ALA A 148 -2.11 -8.02 12.59
N MET A 149 -2.78 -7.27 13.46
CA MET A 149 -3.07 -7.71 14.81
C MET A 149 -4.39 -7.14 15.30
N GLU A 150 -5.12 -7.94 16.06
CA GLU A 150 -6.36 -7.47 16.67
C GLU A 150 -6.09 -6.27 17.55
N LYS A 151 -7.00 -5.29 17.48
CA LYS A 151 -6.91 -4.11 18.35
C LYS A 151 -7.11 -4.53 19.80
N GLN A 152 -6.28 -3.97 20.66
CA GLN A 152 -6.45 -4.11 22.10
C GLN A 152 -7.67 -3.30 22.53
N SER A 153 -8.56 -3.92 23.28
CA SER A 153 -9.76 -3.27 23.83
C SER A 153 -9.42 -2.45 25.09
#